data_94b9209884bd4b31edb2d0972d84d636
#
_entry.id   94b9209884bd4b31edb2d0972d84d636
#
_cell.length_a   1.000
_cell.length_b   1.000
_cell.length_c   1.000
_cell.angle_alpha   90.00
_cell.angle_beta   90.00
_cell.angle_gamma   90.00
#
_symmetry.space_group_name_H-M   'P 1'
#
loop_
_entity.id
_entity.type
_entity.pdbx_description
1 polymer ?
#
loop_
_entity_poly.entity_id
_entity_poly.type
_entity_poly.pdbx_seq_one_letter_code
_entity_poly.pdbx_strand_id
1 'polypeptide(L)'
;MTQSAPAVPDGPDSVSPIVLDTNIVLDVFVFNDVRAEPIRQALATNSLQWLATQCMRDELACVLAYPKIIGRLNFYALTADAVLKQFDQHAQIVEAAPKASMTCKDADDQKFIDLAVQHQALLISKDQHILSMHKRLLAHGIRAQAAI
;
A
#
# COMPACT_ATOMS: atom_id res chain seq x y z
N MET A 1 14.54 9.02 -30.11
CA MET A 1 14.19 8.39 -29.92
C MET A 1 14.06 8.12 -29.59
N THR A 2 14.00 8.14 -29.26
CA THR A 2 13.81 7.45 -28.93
C THR A 2 13.55 7.25 -28.46
N GLN A 3 13.41 7.21 -28.03
CA GLN A 3 13.13 6.69 -27.59
C GLN A 3 12.71 6.44 -27.11
N SER A 4 12.54 6.64 -26.94
CA SER A 4 12.11 6.04 -26.43
C SER A 4 11.77 5.84 -25.87
N ALA A 5 11.58 5.86 -25.76
CA ALA A 5 11.29 5.43 -25.22
C ALA A 5 10.91 5.21 -24.59
N PRO A 6 10.59 5.05 -24.47
CA PRO A 6 10.17 4.77 -23.71
C PRO A 6 10.16 4.22 -23.01
N ALA A 7 9.81 4.75 -23.35
CA ALA A 7 9.40 4.10 -22.38
C ALA A 7 10.11 3.34 -21.54
N VAL A 8 10.90 3.72 -21.28
CA VAL A 8 11.62 2.81 -20.46
C VAL A 8 11.19 2.94 -19.03
N PRO A 9 10.31 2.08 -18.57
CA PRO A 9 9.86 2.16 -17.21
C PRO A 9 10.96 1.89 -16.20
N ASP A 10 12.05 1.29 -16.64
CA ASP A 10 13.13 0.94 -15.74
C ASP A 10 14.25 1.97 -15.68
N GLY A 11 14.01 3.16 -16.20
CA GLY A 11 14.99 4.21 -16.09
C GLY A 11 15.11 4.74 -14.67
N PRO A 12 16.16 5.51 -14.36
CA PRO A 12 16.35 6.05 -13.00
C PRO A 12 15.22 6.95 -12.55
N ASP A 13 14.45 7.50 -13.47
CA ASP A 13 13.32 8.36 -13.14
C ASP A 13 12.00 7.61 -13.04
N SER A 14 12.01 6.31 -13.30
CA SER A 14 10.78 5.54 -13.19
C SER A 14 10.47 5.21 -11.75
N VAL A 15 9.18 5.22 -11.45
CA VAL A 15 8.68 4.78 -10.14
C VAL A 15 7.69 3.66 -10.38
N SER A 16 7.73 2.66 -9.52
CA SER A 16 6.84 1.52 -9.61
C SER A 16 5.62 1.75 -8.75
N PRO A 17 4.41 1.49 -9.27
CA PRO A 17 3.22 1.63 -8.46
C PRO A 17 3.12 0.53 -7.41
N ILE A 18 2.72 0.91 -6.20
CA ILE A 18 2.57 -0.01 -5.08
C ILE A 18 1.28 0.31 -4.33
N VAL A 19 0.62 -0.72 -3.83
CA VAL A 19 -0.55 -0.60 -2.96
C VAL A 19 -0.21 -1.27 -1.64
N LEU A 20 -0.45 -0.57 -0.53
CA LEU A 20 -0.14 -1.05 0.81
C LEU A 20 -1.44 -1.28 1.57
N ASP A 21 -1.61 -2.50 2.11
CA ASP A 21 -2.68 -2.80 3.05
C ASP A 21 -2.49 -1.95 4.32
N THR A 22 -3.58 -1.67 5.02
CA THR A 22 -3.57 -0.82 6.21
C THR A 22 -2.57 -1.31 7.26
N ASN A 23 -2.46 -2.61 7.49
CA ASN A 23 -1.50 -3.15 8.46
C ASN A 23 -0.05 -2.88 8.06
N ILE A 24 0.24 -2.87 6.76
CA ILE A 24 1.57 -2.53 6.28
C ILE A 24 1.86 -1.04 6.52
N VAL A 25 0.85 -0.18 6.31
CA VAL A 25 0.98 1.25 6.61
C VAL A 25 1.34 1.45 8.08
N LEU A 26 0.69 0.71 8.97
CA LEU A 26 1.00 0.75 10.41
C LEU A 26 2.43 0.28 10.68
N ASP A 27 2.88 -0.78 10.01
CA ASP A 27 4.24 -1.28 10.16
C ASP A 27 5.28 -0.22 9.74
N VAL A 28 4.95 0.55 8.72
CA VAL A 28 5.85 1.60 8.20
C VAL A 28 5.90 2.80 9.14
N PHE A 29 4.75 3.31 9.58
CA PHE A 29 4.67 4.61 10.24
C PHE A 29 4.47 4.54 11.75
N VAL A 30 4.01 3.41 12.29
CA VAL A 30 3.74 3.30 13.73
C VAL A 30 4.68 2.30 14.40
N PHE A 31 4.69 1.05 13.91
CA PHE A 31 5.39 -0.04 14.59
C PHE A 31 6.87 -0.10 14.24
N ASN A 32 7.30 0.59 13.21
CA ASN A 32 8.69 0.60 12.76
C ASN A 32 9.20 -0.83 12.56
N ASP A 33 8.38 -1.68 11.96
CA ASP A 33 8.71 -3.08 11.72
C ASP A 33 9.92 -3.17 10.78
N VAL A 34 10.88 -4.01 11.13
CA VAL A 34 12.11 -4.15 10.33
C VAL A 34 11.82 -4.64 8.92
N ARG A 35 10.78 -5.44 8.73
CA ARG A 35 10.40 -5.93 7.40
C ARG A 35 9.83 -4.84 6.51
N ALA A 36 9.39 -3.73 7.09
CA ALA A 36 8.89 -2.59 6.36
C ALA A 36 9.98 -1.57 6.04
N GLU A 37 11.21 -1.79 6.50
CA GLU A 37 12.30 -0.85 6.25
C GLU A 37 12.58 -0.60 4.76
N PRO A 38 12.57 -1.62 3.87
CA PRO A 38 12.76 -1.34 2.45
C PRO A 38 11.67 -0.43 1.87
N ILE A 39 10.43 -0.54 2.37
CA ILE A 39 9.34 0.33 1.94
C ILE A 39 9.60 1.76 2.41
N ARG A 40 9.98 1.93 3.69
CA ARG A 40 10.29 3.26 4.23
C ARG A 40 11.37 3.95 3.41
N GLN A 41 12.44 3.22 3.09
CA GLN A 41 13.53 3.79 2.32
C GLN A 41 13.11 4.14 0.91
N ALA A 42 12.33 3.28 0.27
CA ALA A 42 11.84 3.53 -1.09
C ALA A 42 10.90 4.74 -1.13
N LEU A 43 10.06 4.93 -0.11
CA LEU A 43 9.22 6.11 -0.02
C LEU A 43 10.05 7.37 0.20
N ALA A 44 11.07 7.30 1.04
CA ALA A 44 11.94 8.44 1.32
C ALA A 44 12.73 8.89 0.09
N THR A 45 13.09 7.94 -0.78
CA THR A 45 13.84 8.23 -2.01
C THR A 45 12.95 8.38 -3.24
N ASN A 46 11.65 8.34 -3.07
CA ASN A 46 10.67 8.42 -4.16
C ASN A 46 10.86 7.35 -5.22
N SER A 47 11.33 6.17 -4.81
CA SER A 47 11.52 5.02 -5.71
C SER A 47 10.23 4.26 -5.96
N LEU A 48 9.20 4.45 -5.14
CA LEU A 48 7.90 3.82 -5.28
C LEU A 48 6.82 4.89 -5.39
N GLN A 49 5.81 4.60 -6.20
CA GLN A 49 4.61 5.42 -6.28
C GLN A 49 3.52 4.73 -5.48
N TRP A 50 3.28 5.18 -4.25
CA TRP A 50 2.26 4.59 -3.39
C TRP A 50 0.90 5.16 -3.76
N LEU A 51 0.04 4.28 -4.26
CA LEU A 51 -1.33 4.64 -4.66
C LEU A 51 -2.30 4.23 -3.56
N ALA A 52 -3.23 5.10 -3.24
CA ALA A 52 -4.27 4.83 -2.27
C ALA A 52 -5.53 5.58 -2.66
N THR A 53 -6.65 5.20 -2.05
CA THR A 53 -7.92 5.89 -2.26
C THR A 53 -8.32 6.61 -0.97
N GLN A 54 -9.29 7.51 -1.08
CA GLN A 54 -9.81 8.18 0.11
C GLN A 54 -10.39 7.17 1.10
N CYS A 55 -11.05 6.13 0.62
CA CYS A 55 -11.59 5.07 1.47
C CYS A 55 -10.49 4.40 2.30
N MET A 56 -9.33 4.16 1.71
CA MET A 56 -8.19 3.57 2.43
C MET A 56 -7.66 4.52 3.50
N ARG A 57 -7.61 5.81 3.20
CA ARG A 57 -7.21 6.81 4.18
C ARG A 57 -8.19 6.87 5.34
N ASP A 58 -9.49 6.83 5.03
CA ASP A 58 -10.54 6.83 6.05
C ASP A 58 -10.45 5.59 6.94
N GLU A 59 -10.17 4.44 6.35
CA GLU A 59 -9.95 3.21 7.12
C GLU A 59 -8.75 3.35 8.06
N LEU A 60 -7.66 3.92 7.58
CA LEU A 60 -6.49 4.16 8.43
C LEU A 60 -6.86 5.06 9.60
N ALA A 61 -7.61 6.13 9.35
CA ALA A 61 -8.05 7.03 10.42
C ALA A 61 -8.88 6.31 11.46
N CYS A 62 -9.78 5.40 11.02
CA CYS A 62 -10.58 4.60 11.93
C CYS A 62 -9.72 3.65 12.76
N VAL A 63 -8.76 2.99 12.13
CA VAL A 63 -7.87 2.04 12.80
C VAL A 63 -6.99 2.77 13.83
N LEU A 64 -6.53 3.96 13.51
CA LEU A 64 -5.71 4.77 14.43
C LEU A 64 -6.49 5.16 15.69
N ALA A 65 -7.82 5.11 15.66
CA ALA A 65 -8.67 5.39 16.81
C ALA A 65 -9.01 4.15 17.64
N TYR A 66 -8.60 2.96 17.21
CA TYR A 66 -8.83 1.74 18.01
C TYR A 66 -8.01 1.82 19.30
N PRO A 67 -8.60 1.44 20.47
CA PRO A 67 -7.90 1.52 21.75
C PRO A 67 -6.53 0.85 21.75
N LYS A 68 -6.41 -0.30 21.09
CA LYS A 68 -5.16 -1.04 21.01
C LYS A 68 -4.09 -0.24 20.23
N ILE A 69 -4.50 0.45 19.19
CA ILE A 69 -3.58 1.25 18.38
C ILE A 69 -3.23 2.55 19.11
N ILE A 70 -4.20 3.17 19.80
CA ILE A 70 -3.94 4.37 20.61
C ILE A 70 -2.85 4.08 21.63
N GLY A 71 -2.92 2.91 22.29
CA GLY A 71 -1.90 2.52 23.25
C GLY A 71 -0.50 2.44 22.63
N ARG A 72 -0.42 1.92 21.40
CA ARG A 72 0.85 1.83 20.68
C ARG A 72 1.34 3.20 20.24
N LEU A 73 0.44 4.06 19.79
CA LEU A 73 0.80 5.43 19.43
C LEU A 73 1.40 6.15 20.62
N ASN A 74 0.75 6.03 21.78
CA ASN A 74 1.25 6.67 23.01
C ASN A 74 2.62 6.14 23.38
N PHE A 75 2.83 4.84 23.25
CA PHE A 75 4.12 4.22 23.54
C PHE A 75 5.25 4.80 22.69
N TYR A 76 4.98 5.07 21.41
CA TYR A 76 5.97 5.62 20.49
C TYR A 76 5.94 7.14 20.42
N ALA A 77 5.17 7.80 21.29
CA ALA A 77 5.02 9.26 21.31
C ALA A 77 4.54 9.82 19.96
N LEU A 78 3.60 9.11 19.33
CA LEU A 78 2.99 9.48 18.06
C LEU A 78 1.54 9.89 18.25
N THR A 79 1.02 10.69 17.32
CA THR A 79 -0.40 11.01 17.26
C THR A 79 -1.00 10.47 15.96
N ALA A 80 -2.30 10.24 15.96
CA ALA A 80 -3.01 9.84 14.75
C ALA A 80 -2.79 10.86 13.62
N ASP A 81 -2.84 12.16 13.96
CA ASP A 81 -2.64 13.22 12.99
C ASP A 81 -1.25 13.17 12.35
N ALA A 82 -0.23 12.84 13.14
CA ALA A 82 1.13 12.73 12.60
C ALA A 82 1.24 11.57 11.61
N VAL A 83 0.57 10.44 11.89
CA VAL A 83 0.56 9.30 10.98
C VAL A 83 -0.19 9.64 9.70
N LEU A 84 -1.35 10.29 9.81
CA LEU A 84 -2.12 10.70 8.65
C LEU A 84 -1.36 11.71 7.79
N LYS A 85 -0.58 12.58 8.44
CA LYS A 85 0.26 13.53 7.71
C LYS A 85 1.33 12.81 6.89
N GLN A 86 1.94 11.76 7.45
CA GLN A 86 2.90 10.93 6.72
C GLN A 86 2.22 10.23 5.53
N PHE A 87 1.01 9.72 5.75
CA PHE A 87 0.23 9.15 4.66
C PHE A 87 0.04 10.16 3.55
N ASP A 88 -0.44 11.37 3.89
CA ASP A 88 -0.71 12.41 2.89
C ASP A 88 0.55 12.86 2.15
N GLN A 89 1.68 12.81 2.84
CA GLN A 89 2.96 13.23 2.26
C GLN A 89 3.48 12.22 1.24
N HIS A 90 3.24 10.94 1.45
CA HIS A 90 3.84 9.89 0.64
C HIS A 90 2.87 9.17 -0.29
N ALA A 91 1.58 9.13 0.02
CA ALA A 91 0.59 8.47 -0.81
C ALA A 91 -0.01 9.43 -1.84
N GLN A 92 -0.26 8.90 -3.03
CA GLN A 92 -1.01 9.62 -4.05
C GLN A 92 -2.43 9.11 -4.02
N ILE A 93 -3.40 10.00 -3.72
CA ILE A 93 -4.80 9.63 -3.71
C ILE A 93 -5.32 9.57 -5.14
N VAL A 94 -5.90 8.46 -5.51
CA VAL A 94 -6.51 8.23 -6.82
C VAL A 94 -7.95 7.78 -6.64
N GLU A 95 -8.70 7.77 -7.72
CA GLU A 95 -10.09 7.32 -7.68
C GLU A 95 -10.18 5.84 -7.31
N ALA A 96 -11.27 5.48 -6.63
CA ALA A 96 -11.53 4.08 -6.31
C ALA A 96 -11.64 3.27 -7.62
N ALA A 97 -10.98 2.11 -7.64
CA ALA A 97 -10.98 1.25 -8.80
C ALA A 97 -12.28 0.45 -8.88
N PRO A 98 -12.72 0.09 -10.09
CA PRO A 98 -13.86 -0.83 -10.23
C PRO A 98 -13.46 -2.19 -9.66
N LYS A 99 -14.48 -2.96 -9.27
CA LYS A 99 -14.24 -4.29 -8.73
C LYS A 99 -13.55 -5.18 -9.77
N ALA A 100 -12.44 -5.77 -9.36
CA ALA A 100 -11.71 -6.73 -10.19
C ALA A 100 -12.52 -8.00 -10.40
N SER A 101 -12.13 -8.79 -11.41
CA SER A 101 -12.81 -10.06 -11.70
C SER A 101 -12.64 -11.09 -10.59
N MET A 102 -11.65 -10.90 -9.72
CA MET A 102 -11.39 -11.78 -8.58
C MET A 102 -12.07 -11.24 -7.34
N THR A 103 -12.67 -12.12 -6.54
CA THR A 103 -13.32 -11.73 -5.30
C THR A 103 -12.52 -12.25 -4.11
N CYS A 104 -12.19 -11.34 -3.20
CA CYS A 104 -11.54 -11.69 -1.95
C CYS A 104 -12.57 -12.21 -0.95
N LYS A 105 -12.17 -13.18 -0.12
CA LYS A 105 -13.06 -13.68 0.93
C LYS A 105 -13.44 -12.60 1.92
N ASP A 106 -12.49 -11.71 2.26
CA ASP A 106 -12.76 -10.60 3.14
C ASP A 106 -13.12 -9.38 2.29
N ALA A 107 -14.35 -8.92 2.40
CA ALA A 107 -14.83 -7.78 1.64
C ALA A 107 -14.05 -6.50 1.94
N ASP A 108 -13.52 -6.36 3.16
CA ASP A 108 -12.73 -5.19 3.54
C ASP A 108 -11.39 -5.12 2.81
N ASP A 109 -10.90 -6.26 2.34
CA ASP A 109 -9.62 -6.32 1.62
C ASP A 109 -9.78 -6.14 0.11
N GLN A 110 -11.00 -6.24 -0.39
CA GLN A 110 -11.27 -6.20 -1.83
C GLN A 110 -10.73 -4.92 -2.48
N LYS A 111 -10.85 -3.79 -1.81
CA LYS A 111 -10.42 -2.49 -2.36
C LYS A 111 -8.92 -2.46 -2.69
N PHE A 112 -8.09 -3.15 -1.91
CA PHE A 112 -6.65 -3.21 -2.17
C PHE A 112 -6.36 -4.02 -3.43
N ILE A 113 -7.08 -5.12 -3.62
CA ILE A 113 -6.97 -5.95 -4.82
C ILE A 113 -7.43 -5.18 -6.04
N ASP A 114 -8.59 -4.52 -5.94
CA ASP A 114 -9.15 -3.76 -7.07
C ASP A 114 -8.17 -2.67 -7.53
N LEU A 115 -7.58 -1.94 -6.59
CA LEU A 115 -6.65 -0.87 -6.93
C LEU A 115 -5.38 -1.43 -7.55
N ALA A 116 -4.84 -2.51 -6.99
CA ALA A 116 -3.62 -3.13 -7.53
C ALA A 116 -3.85 -3.63 -8.96
N VAL A 117 -5.00 -4.25 -9.21
CA VAL A 117 -5.34 -4.74 -10.56
C VAL A 117 -5.47 -3.57 -11.54
N GLN A 118 -6.19 -2.51 -11.14
CA GLN A 118 -6.42 -1.35 -11.99
C GLN A 118 -5.11 -0.70 -12.44
N HIS A 119 -4.14 -0.59 -11.55
CA HIS A 119 -2.89 0.12 -11.81
C HIS A 119 -1.71 -0.80 -12.09
N GLN A 120 -1.92 -2.11 -12.14
CA GLN A 120 -0.86 -3.09 -12.31
C GLN A 120 0.22 -2.88 -11.25
N ALA A 121 -0.21 -2.70 -10.00
CA ALA A 121 0.66 -2.34 -8.88
C ALA A 121 1.07 -3.56 -8.09
N LEU A 122 2.24 -3.47 -7.45
CA LEU A 122 2.67 -4.44 -6.45
C LEU A 122 1.78 -4.28 -5.21
N LEU A 123 1.22 -5.36 -4.72
CA LEU A 123 0.35 -5.34 -3.54
C LEU A 123 1.09 -5.94 -2.35
N ILE A 124 1.27 -5.14 -1.30
CA ILE A 124 1.92 -5.61 -0.08
C ILE A 124 0.88 -5.76 1.01
N SER A 125 0.78 -6.96 1.55
CA SER A 125 -0.17 -7.29 2.62
C SER A 125 0.33 -8.51 3.39
N LYS A 126 0.03 -8.54 4.68
CA LYS A 126 0.26 -9.73 5.52
C LYS A 126 -1.02 -10.52 5.73
N ASP A 127 -2.14 -10.06 5.16
CA ASP A 127 -3.43 -10.69 5.36
C ASP A 127 -3.54 -11.97 4.54
N GLN A 128 -3.93 -13.07 5.20
CA GLN A 128 -4.03 -14.37 4.54
C GLN A 128 -5.10 -14.39 3.46
N HIS A 129 -6.16 -13.60 3.59
CA HIS A 129 -7.18 -13.54 2.56
C HIS A 129 -6.64 -12.96 1.25
N ILE A 130 -5.69 -12.04 1.34
CA ILE A 130 -5.01 -11.49 0.16
C ILE A 130 -3.93 -12.45 -0.32
N LEU A 131 -3.07 -12.91 0.59
CA LEU A 131 -1.95 -13.77 0.22
C LEU A 131 -2.40 -15.10 -0.37
N SER A 132 -3.55 -15.62 0.05
CA SER A 132 -4.10 -16.85 -0.53
C SER A 132 -4.52 -16.69 -1.99
N MET A 133 -4.66 -15.45 -2.46
CA MET A 133 -5.01 -15.16 -3.85
C MET A 133 -3.80 -14.95 -4.75
N HIS A 134 -2.57 -15.14 -4.22
CA HIS A 134 -1.36 -14.75 -4.96
C HIS A 134 -1.24 -15.41 -6.33
N LYS A 135 -1.63 -16.67 -6.47
CA LYS A 135 -1.56 -17.37 -7.76
C LYS A 135 -2.54 -16.79 -8.78
N ARG A 136 -3.77 -16.51 -8.34
CA ARG A 136 -4.78 -15.90 -9.22
C ARG A 136 -4.36 -14.50 -9.63
N LEU A 137 -3.81 -13.74 -8.69
CA LEU A 137 -3.33 -12.38 -8.97
C LEU A 137 -2.16 -12.42 -9.94
N LEU A 138 -1.24 -13.36 -9.75
CA LEU A 138 -0.08 -13.49 -10.64
C LEU A 138 -0.51 -13.82 -12.08
N ALA A 139 -1.58 -14.60 -12.24
CA ALA A 139 -2.11 -14.90 -13.58
C ALA A 139 -2.58 -13.64 -14.30
N HIS A 140 -2.89 -12.57 -13.56
CA HIS A 140 -3.25 -11.26 -14.11
C HIS A 140 -2.08 -10.27 -14.08
N GLY A 141 -0.88 -10.75 -13.81
CA GLY A 141 0.31 -9.90 -13.78
C GLY A 141 0.50 -9.12 -12.49
N ILE A 142 -0.24 -9.46 -11.44
CA ILE A 142 -0.17 -8.77 -10.16
C ILE A 142 0.57 -9.63 -9.14
N ARG A 143 1.58 -9.04 -8.50
CA ARG A 143 2.28 -9.68 -7.40
C ARG A 143 1.70 -9.22 -6.07
N ALA A 144 1.39 -10.18 -5.20
CA ALA A 144 0.95 -9.91 -3.84
C ALA A 144 1.92 -10.63 -2.89
N GLN A 145 2.52 -9.89 -1.99
CA GLN A 145 3.54 -10.44 -1.09
C GLN A 145 3.57 -9.66 0.22
N ALA A 146 4.20 -10.23 1.24
CA ALA A 146 4.19 -9.65 2.58
C ALA A 146 5.25 -8.58 2.79
N ALA A 147 6.26 -8.52 1.95
CA ALA A 147 7.36 -7.55 2.03
C ALA A 147 8.02 -7.41 0.68
N ILE A 148 8.84 -6.41 0.53
CA ILE A 148 9.66 -6.23 -0.67
C ILE A 148 11.13 -6.49 -0.37
#